data_f313c42e8c3cdd59cbcfdefaaffb9ff8
#
_entry.id   f313c42e8c3cdd59cbcfdefaaffb9ff8
#
_cell.length_a   1.000
_cell.length_b   1.000
_cell.length_c   1.000
_cell.angle_alpha   90.00
_cell.angle_beta   90.00
_cell.angle_gamma   90.00
#
_symmetry.space_group_name_H-M   'P 1'
#
loop_
_entity.id
_entity.type
_entity.pdbx_description
1 polymer ?
#
loop_
_entity_poly.entity_id
_entity_poly.type
_entity_poly.pdbx_seq_one_letter_code
_entity_poly.pdbx_strand_id
1 'polypeptide(L)'
;MVAICWNPGQLTPIHDHVGSDCAFKIIAGISTETTYELNGEGLAYPVGVRDYLPGEICAADEPDIHRVSNNSDSELINLHVYTPPLHAYHVYESAA
;
A
#
# COMPACT_ATOMS: atom_id res chain seq x y z
N MET A 1 -1.99 15.75 0.24
CA MET A 1 -2.66 14.89 -0.76
C MET A 1 -1.74 14.72 -1.95
N VAL A 2 -1.58 13.51 -2.42
CA VAL A 2 -0.70 13.19 -3.55
C VAL A 2 -1.43 12.30 -4.54
N ALA A 3 -1.37 12.68 -5.83
CA ALA A 3 -1.84 11.84 -6.91
C ALA A 3 -0.65 11.03 -7.45
N ILE A 4 -0.81 9.72 -7.54
CA ILE A 4 0.25 8.82 -8.00
C ILE A 4 -0.27 8.02 -9.19
N CYS A 5 0.53 7.98 -10.27
CA CYS A 5 0.27 7.15 -11.44
C CYS A 5 1.26 5.98 -11.43
N TRP A 6 0.73 4.77 -11.59
CA TRP A 6 1.49 3.53 -11.55
C TRP A 6 1.39 2.83 -12.89
N ASN A 7 2.52 2.56 -13.50
CA ASN A 7 2.57 1.70 -14.67
C ASN A 7 2.37 0.23 -14.27
N PRO A 8 1.93 -0.63 -15.20
CA PRO A 8 1.85 -2.07 -14.93
C PRO A 8 3.16 -2.61 -14.37
N GLY A 9 3.08 -3.42 -13.32
CA GLY A 9 4.22 -4.03 -12.67
C GLY A 9 4.91 -3.18 -11.60
N GLN A 10 4.56 -1.91 -11.46
CA GLN A 10 5.12 -1.08 -10.38
C GLN A 10 4.52 -1.45 -9.03
N LEU A 11 5.35 -1.38 -7.98
CA LEU A 11 4.95 -1.70 -6.62
C LEU A 11 5.75 -0.88 -5.62
N THR A 12 5.19 -0.72 -4.41
CA THR A 12 5.93 -0.12 -3.30
C THR A 12 6.80 -1.16 -2.59
N PRO A 13 7.79 -0.74 -1.80
CA PRO A 13 8.36 -1.61 -0.78
C PRO A 13 7.27 -2.07 0.21
N ILE A 14 7.55 -3.14 0.95
CA ILE A 14 6.73 -3.52 2.09
C ILE A 14 7.03 -2.52 3.20
N HIS A 15 6.02 -1.78 3.68
CA HIS A 15 6.27 -0.65 4.59
C HIS A 15 5.10 -0.44 5.55
N ASP A 16 5.35 0.36 6.58
CA ASP A 16 4.32 0.88 7.48
C ASP A 16 4.22 2.41 7.36
N HIS A 17 3.35 3.01 8.17
CA HIS A 17 3.17 4.46 8.24
C HIS A 17 3.25 4.90 9.70
N VAL A 18 4.48 5.10 10.19
CA VAL A 18 4.72 5.44 11.59
C VAL A 18 4.14 6.82 11.92
N GLY A 19 3.18 6.85 12.86
CA GLY A 19 2.55 8.09 13.31
C GLY A 19 1.60 8.74 12.31
N SER A 20 1.19 8.02 11.27
CA SER A 20 0.29 8.55 10.24
C SER A 20 -0.64 7.47 9.73
N ASP A 21 -1.92 7.79 9.66
CA ASP A 21 -2.90 6.98 8.94
C ASP A 21 -2.85 7.30 7.46
N CYS A 22 -3.10 6.31 6.63
CA CYS A 22 -3.11 6.46 5.18
C CYS A 22 -4.46 6.07 4.62
N ALA A 23 -5.00 6.90 3.74
CA ALA A 23 -6.15 6.54 2.93
C ALA A 23 -5.89 6.91 1.49
N PHE A 24 -6.34 6.08 0.55
CA PHE A 24 -6.26 6.43 -0.86
C PHE A 24 -7.51 5.98 -1.60
N LYS A 25 -7.87 6.81 -2.59
CA LYS A 25 -9.00 6.56 -3.48
C LYS A 25 -8.50 6.16 -4.86
N ILE A 26 -9.08 5.12 -5.42
CA ILE A 26 -8.74 4.67 -6.76
C ILE A 26 -9.51 5.53 -7.76
N ILE A 27 -8.78 6.19 -8.66
CA ILE A 27 -9.35 7.03 -9.71
C ILE A 27 -9.48 6.22 -11.01
N ALA A 28 -8.47 5.43 -11.35
CA ALA A 28 -8.46 4.58 -12.54
C ALA A 28 -7.59 3.36 -12.29
N GLY A 29 -7.91 2.25 -12.94
CA GLY A 29 -7.14 1.01 -12.84
C GLY A 29 -7.54 0.18 -11.62
N ILE A 30 -6.70 -0.80 -11.27
CA ILE A 30 -6.89 -1.70 -10.15
C ILE A 30 -5.67 -1.62 -9.25
N SER A 31 -5.90 -1.32 -7.97
CA SER A 31 -4.85 -1.30 -6.95
C SER A 31 -4.90 -2.59 -6.14
N THR A 32 -3.79 -3.31 -6.09
CA THR A 32 -3.68 -4.50 -5.25
C THR A 32 -2.94 -4.14 -3.97
N GLU A 33 -3.58 -4.38 -2.82
CA GLU A 33 -2.96 -4.23 -1.51
C GLU A 33 -2.67 -5.61 -0.94
N THR A 34 -1.43 -5.84 -0.54
CA THR A 34 -1.02 -7.02 0.22
C THR A 34 -0.68 -6.58 1.63
N THR A 35 -1.31 -7.19 2.63
CA THR A 35 -1.02 -6.94 4.04
C THR A 35 -0.10 -8.01 4.58
N TYR A 36 0.74 -7.64 5.55
CA TYR A 36 1.81 -8.49 6.05
C TYR A 36 1.83 -8.52 7.57
N GLU A 37 2.38 -9.62 8.09
CA GLU A 37 2.81 -9.74 9.49
C GLU A 37 4.28 -10.11 9.52
N LEU A 38 4.93 -9.90 10.67
CA LEU A 38 6.34 -10.24 10.85
C LEU A 38 6.47 -11.60 11.51
N ASN A 39 7.44 -12.41 11.03
CA ASN A 39 7.82 -13.65 11.68
C ASN A 39 8.80 -13.37 12.84
N GLY A 40 9.28 -14.41 13.51
CA GLY A 40 10.21 -14.29 14.65
C GLY A 40 11.57 -13.69 14.29
N GLU A 41 11.91 -13.60 13.01
CA GLU A 41 13.14 -13.01 12.51
C GLU A 41 12.97 -11.56 12.03
N GLY A 42 11.76 -11.00 12.15
CA GLY A 42 11.45 -9.66 11.68
C GLY A 42 11.21 -9.56 10.18
N LEU A 43 11.07 -10.68 9.49
CA LEU A 43 10.76 -10.73 8.06
C LEU A 43 9.25 -10.73 7.83
N ALA A 44 8.81 -10.06 6.77
CA ALA A 44 7.38 -9.90 6.45
C ALA A 44 6.86 -11.07 5.62
N TYR A 45 5.71 -11.60 6.00
CA TYR A 45 5.01 -12.61 5.22
C TYR A 45 3.56 -12.17 4.96
N PRO A 46 2.99 -12.47 3.78
CA PRO A 46 1.65 -11.99 3.43
C PRO A 46 0.57 -12.72 4.22
N VAL A 47 -0.42 -11.97 4.68
CA VAL A 47 -1.59 -12.51 5.41
C VAL A 47 -2.91 -12.17 4.73
N GLY A 48 -2.92 -11.24 3.78
CA GLY A 48 -4.11 -10.89 3.04
C GLY A 48 -3.79 -10.17 1.74
N VAL A 49 -4.66 -10.31 0.76
CA VAL A 49 -4.57 -9.60 -0.53
C VAL A 49 -5.96 -9.10 -0.88
N ARG A 50 -6.04 -7.85 -1.33
CA ARG A 50 -7.29 -7.28 -1.79
C ARG A 50 -7.05 -6.37 -2.99
N ASP A 51 -7.94 -6.47 -3.99
CA ASP A 51 -7.98 -5.55 -5.12
C ASP A 51 -9.01 -4.45 -4.86
N TYR A 52 -8.62 -3.22 -5.17
CA TYR A 52 -9.48 -2.04 -5.10
C TYR A 52 -9.75 -1.53 -6.50
N LEU A 53 -11.03 -1.31 -6.80
CA LEU A 53 -11.52 -0.86 -8.11
C LEU A 53 -11.75 0.66 -8.12
N PRO A 54 -11.88 1.29 -9.31
CA PRO A 54 -12.16 2.71 -9.39
C PRO A 54 -13.38 3.12 -8.53
N GLY A 55 -13.21 4.19 -7.77
CA GLY A 55 -14.22 4.69 -6.83
C GLY A 55 -14.11 4.13 -5.43
N GLU A 56 -13.40 3.01 -5.23
CA GLU A 56 -13.19 2.44 -3.91
C GLU A 56 -12.11 3.20 -3.14
N ILE A 57 -12.21 3.14 -1.81
CA ILE A 57 -11.26 3.76 -0.90
C ILE A 57 -10.61 2.67 -0.05
N CYS A 58 -9.28 2.68 -0.02
CA CYS A 58 -8.49 1.88 0.89
C CYS A 58 -8.04 2.76 2.04
N ALA A 59 -8.25 2.31 3.26
CA ALA A 59 -7.76 2.99 4.45
C ALA A 59 -6.89 2.04 5.27
N ALA A 60 -5.72 2.49 5.68
CA ALA A 60 -4.79 1.73 6.49
C ALA A 60 -4.49 2.51 7.76
N ASP A 61 -4.80 1.90 8.91
CA ASP A 61 -4.48 2.45 10.22
C ASP A 61 -3.11 1.94 10.66
N GLU A 62 -2.38 2.80 11.39
CA GLU A 62 -1.15 2.39 12.03
C GLU A 62 -1.43 1.22 13.02
N PRO A 63 -0.58 0.19 13.13
CA PRO A 63 0.72 -0.02 12.50
C PRO A 63 0.71 -0.97 11.29
N ASP A 64 -0.25 -0.88 10.43
CA ASP A 64 -0.39 -1.79 9.29
C ASP A 64 0.86 -1.83 8.42
N ILE A 65 1.28 -3.05 8.10
CA ILE A 65 2.39 -3.31 7.17
C ILE A 65 1.79 -3.76 5.86
N HIS A 66 2.10 -3.06 4.78
CA HIS A 66 1.49 -3.38 3.49
C HIS A 66 2.40 -3.07 2.31
N ARG A 67 1.98 -3.55 1.15
CA ARG A 67 2.52 -3.22 -0.16
C ARG A 67 1.37 -2.91 -1.09
N VAL A 68 1.52 -1.87 -1.88
CA VAL A 68 0.59 -1.52 -2.96
C VAL A 68 1.26 -1.84 -4.29
N SER A 69 0.53 -2.47 -5.20
CA SER A 69 1.06 -2.85 -6.50
C SER A 69 0.02 -2.69 -7.60
N ASN A 70 0.50 -2.46 -8.82
CA ASN A 70 -0.32 -2.53 -10.02
C ASN A 70 -0.01 -3.84 -10.75
N ASN A 71 -0.84 -4.85 -10.51
CA ASN A 71 -0.70 -6.18 -11.11
C ASN A 71 -1.50 -6.33 -12.41
N SER A 72 -2.11 -5.24 -12.90
CA SER A 72 -2.91 -5.25 -14.13
C SER A 72 -2.10 -4.80 -15.34
N ASP A 73 -2.72 -4.86 -16.51
CA ASP A 73 -2.12 -4.41 -17.78
C ASP A 73 -2.39 -2.93 -18.07
N SER A 74 -3.12 -2.25 -17.19
CA SER A 74 -3.53 -0.86 -17.36
C SER A 74 -2.87 0.02 -16.32
N GLU A 75 -2.79 1.33 -16.58
CA GLU A 75 -2.30 2.29 -15.60
C GLU A 75 -3.24 2.34 -14.39
N LEU A 76 -2.65 2.52 -13.22
CA LEU A 76 -3.36 2.75 -11.96
C LEU A 76 -3.11 4.20 -11.54
N ILE A 77 -4.20 4.91 -11.20
CA ILE A 77 -4.11 6.27 -10.67
C ILE A 77 -4.86 6.29 -9.34
N ASN A 78 -4.18 6.74 -8.29
CA ASN A 78 -4.81 6.90 -6.98
C ASN A 78 -4.43 8.22 -6.31
N LEU A 79 -5.29 8.67 -5.41
CA LEU A 79 -5.06 9.84 -4.56
C LEU A 79 -4.78 9.35 -3.14
N HIS A 80 -3.62 9.72 -2.61
CA HIS A 80 -3.18 9.36 -1.27
C HIS A 80 -3.33 10.54 -0.32
N VAL A 81 -3.84 10.28 0.88
CA VAL A 81 -3.92 11.23 1.98
C VAL A 81 -3.29 10.60 3.22
N TYR A 82 -2.36 11.32 3.85
CA TYR A 82 -1.73 10.92 5.10
C TYR A 82 -2.12 11.91 6.18
N THR A 83 -2.59 11.40 7.32
CA THR A 83 -3.05 12.23 8.45
C THR A 83 -2.49 11.70 9.77
N PRO A 84 -1.63 12.42 10.48
CA PRO A 84 -0.93 13.63 10.03
C PRO A 84 0.02 13.37 8.86
N PRO A 85 0.65 14.40 8.28
CA PRO A 85 1.59 14.20 7.18
C PRO A 85 2.66 13.17 7.54
N LEU A 86 2.97 12.30 6.57
CA LEU A 86 3.94 11.23 6.77
C LEU A 86 5.35 11.80 6.91
N HIS A 87 6.02 11.55 8.04
CA HIS A 87 7.38 12.00 8.33
C HIS A 87 8.39 10.84 8.29
N ALA A 88 7.92 9.63 8.60
CA ALA A 88 8.78 8.46 8.66
C ALA A 88 7.98 7.22 8.35
N TYR A 89 8.68 6.18 7.90
CA TYR A 89 8.11 4.86 7.70
C TYR A 89 9.22 3.82 7.79
N HIS A 90 8.85 2.59 8.13
CA HIS A 90 9.78 1.46 8.11
C HIS A 90 9.55 0.65 6.84
N VAL A 91 10.65 0.11 6.30
CA VAL A 91 10.63 -0.81 5.16
C VAL A 91 11.04 -2.19 5.67
N TYR A 92 10.35 -3.22 5.20
CA TYR A 92 10.56 -4.60 5.65
C TYR A 92 10.96 -5.48 4.48
N GLU A 93 11.75 -6.52 4.78
CA GLU A 93 12.11 -7.53 3.80
C GLU A 93 11.08 -8.67 3.85
N SER A 94 10.80 -9.25 2.67
CA SER A 94 9.94 -10.41 2.54
C SER A 94 10.60 -11.65 3.12
N ALA A 95 9.81 -12.51 3.75
CA ALA A 95 10.24 -13.83 4.23
C ALA A 95 10.43 -14.84 3.09
N ALA A 96 9.88 -14.56 1.92
CA ALA A 96 9.95 -15.45 0.75
C ALA A 96 11.18 -15.18 -0.10
#